data_55dffc2bfee1191067ffc9f8c570cb81
#
_entry.id   55dffc2bfee1191067ffc9f8c570cb81
#
_cell.length_a   1.000
_cell.length_b   1.000
_cell.length_c   1.000
_cell.angle_alpha   90.00
_cell.angle_beta   90.00
_cell.angle_gamma   90.00
#
_symmetry.space_group_name_H-M   'P 1'
#
loop_
_entity.id
_entity.type
_entity.pdbx_description
1 polymer ?
#
loop_
_entity_poly.entity_id
_entity_poly.type
_entity_poly.pdbx_seq_one_letter_code
_entity_poly.pdbx_strand_id
1 'polypeptide(L)'
;MKKTKRLLALLLALMMTLSLAACGGQANTPAEDENDTAAETRVFTDSTGRQITVPARIDKVAVSGPLAQIVVFALCPDKLVGVANEWDESAQQFLDEKYYNLPLLGQLYGGKGELNLETLLSSEAQVVIDVGEAKGTIVEDMDALQEQTGIPFVHIDAKLASMDETYTMLGDLLGMADEAKALADYCRTTYDSVKSAVDGVEKADLLYITGDTGLNVIAQGSFHAEVIDLLSSNLAVVDEPSSKGSGNEVDMEQILNWNPDVILFTPGSIYATVGEDAAWQGVTAIQNGAYYEVPMGPYNWMGFPPSVQRLLGMQWMAKVLYPDAVDYDMYEAASTYFQMFYHCDLTQEQYDALVANSLGK
;
A
#
# COMPACT_ATOMS: atom_id res chain seq x y z
N MET A 1 -9.84 -84.48 -18.73
CA MET A 1 -10.05 -83.01 -18.58
C MET A 1 -10.46 -82.59 -17.11
N LYS A 2 -11.05 -83.43 -16.28
CA LYS A 2 -11.45 -83.05 -14.90
C LYS A 2 -10.31 -83.13 -13.88
N LYS A 3 -9.29 -84.00 -14.10
CA LYS A 3 -8.17 -84.17 -13.14
C LYS A 3 -7.08 -83.09 -13.31
N THR A 4 -6.86 -82.57 -14.52
CA THR A 4 -5.90 -81.48 -14.81
C THR A 4 -6.35 -80.13 -14.28
N LYS A 5 -7.66 -79.83 -14.25
CA LYS A 5 -8.20 -78.58 -13.68
C LYS A 5 -8.12 -78.54 -12.14
N ARG A 6 -8.17 -79.74 -11.45
CA ARG A 6 -7.99 -79.81 -9.99
C ARG A 6 -6.54 -79.67 -9.56
N LEU A 7 -5.57 -80.16 -10.40
CA LEU A 7 -4.14 -79.95 -10.13
C LEU A 7 -3.70 -78.52 -10.29
N LEU A 8 -4.28 -77.80 -11.24
CA LEU A 8 -3.97 -76.38 -11.49
C LEU A 8 -4.54 -75.47 -10.40
N ALA A 9 -5.71 -75.81 -9.83
CA ALA A 9 -6.31 -75.13 -8.70
C ALA A 9 -5.57 -75.30 -7.37
N LEU A 10 -4.97 -76.52 -7.18
CA LEU A 10 -4.11 -76.77 -6.03
C LEU A 10 -2.75 -76.10 -6.10
N LEU A 11 -2.17 -75.96 -7.28
CA LEU A 11 -0.92 -75.22 -7.50
C LEU A 11 -1.09 -73.70 -7.31
N LEU A 12 -2.24 -73.15 -7.71
CA LEU A 12 -2.56 -71.73 -7.44
C LEU A 12 -2.81 -71.46 -5.95
N ALA A 13 -3.44 -72.39 -5.23
CA ALA A 13 -3.67 -72.25 -3.76
C ALA A 13 -2.34 -72.38 -2.96
N LEU A 14 -1.37 -73.16 -3.47
CA LEU A 14 -0.06 -73.35 -2.81
C LEU A 14 0.87 -72.14 -3.04
N MET A 15 0.70 -71.39 -4.13
CA MET A 15 1.46 -70.13 -4.36
C MET A 15 0.97 -68.96 -3.55
N MET A 16 -0.29 -68.95 -3.09
CA MET A 16 -0.82 -67.91 -2.23
C MET A 16 -0.48 -68.10 -0.73
N THR A 17 -0.03 -69.27 -0.30
CA THR A 17 0.35 -69.52 1.10
C THR A 17 1.85 -69.36 1.37
N LEU A 18 2.71 -69.18 0.30
CA LEU A 18 4.14 -68.92 0.48
C LEU A 18 4.54 -67.45 0.56
N SER A 19 3.59 -66.52 0.43
CA SER A 19 3.86 -65.07 0.53
C SER A 19 3.67 -64.51 1.95
N LEU A 20 3.40 -65.32 2.97
CA LEU A 20 3.15 -64.88 4.37
C LEU A 20 4.22 -65.30 5.39
N ALA A 21 5.38 -65.81 4.95
CA ALA A 21 6.44 -66.25 5.86
C ALA A 21 7.81 -65.66 5.52
N ALA A 22 7.86 -64.34 5.33
CA ALA A 22 9.12 -63.61 5.30
C ALA A 22 8.99 -62.32 6.11
N CYS A 23 8.81 -62.50 7.43
CA CYS A 23 8.93 -61.42 8.37
C CYS A 23 9.98 -61.83 9.40
N GLY A 24 11.19 -61.35 9.31
CA GLY A 24 12.24 -61.56 10.30
C GLY A 24 13.62 -61.22 9.76
N GLY A 25 14.08 -60.00 9.92
CA GLY A 25 15.48 -59.63 9.65
C GLY A 25 15.67 -58.18 9.33
N GLN A 26 16.03 -57.41 10.33
CA GLN A 26 16.40 -56.03 10.38
C GLN A 26 17.31 -55.55 9.23
N ALA A 27 16.90 -54.50 8.51
CA ALA A 27 17.77 -53.50 7.97
C ALA A 27 16.94 -52.22 7.85
N ASN A 28 17.24 -51.22 8.68
CA ASN A 28 16.75 -49.86 8.57
C ASN A 28 17.24 -49.27 7.27
N THR A 29 16.35 -49.09 6.30
CA THR A 29 16.43 -48.11 5.25
C THR A 29 15.25 -47.15 5.50
N PRO A 30 15.48 -45.85 5.64
CA PRO A 30 14.36 -44.93 5.72
C PRO A 30 13.61 -45.04 4.40
N ALA A 31 12.35 -45.45 4.44
CA ALA A 31 11.42 -45.15 3.36
C ALA A 31 11.40 -43.63 3.23
N GLU A 32 11.84 -43.11 2.12
CA GLU A 32 11.46 -41.81 1.68
C GLU A 32 9.94 -41.84 1.57
N ASP A 33 9.27 -41.29 2.58
CA ASP A 33 7.90 -40.84 2.46
C ASP A 33 7.97 -39.73 1.37
N GLU A 34 7.66 -40.07 0.15
CA GLU A 34 7.10 -39.12 -0.82
C GLU A 34 5.74 -38.70 -0.22
N ASN A 35 5.82 -37.85 0.82
CA ASN A 35 4.71 -37.08 1.28
C ASN A 35 4.48 -36.01 0.21
N ASP A 36 3.66 -36.33 -0.77
CA ASP A 36 3.00 -35.37 -1.64
C ASP A 36 2.07 -34.54 -0.71
N THR A 37 2.68 -33.65 0.08
CA THR A 37 1.96 -32.67 0.84
C THR A 37 1.43 -31.68 -0.15
N ALA A 38 0.22 -31.92 -0.66
CA ALA A 38 -0.59 -30.86 -1.24
C ALA A 38 -0.47 -29.66 -0.31
N ALA A 39 0.05 -28.54 -0.80
CA ALA A 39 0.28 -27.37 0.01
C ALA A 39 -1.02 -27.05 0.76
N GLU A 40 -0.97 -27.00 2.09
CA GLU A 40 -2.14 -26.66 2.88
C GLU A 40 -2.71 -25.33 2.43
N THR A 41 -4.01 -25.27 2.19
CA THR A 41 -4.72 -24.06 1.78
C THR A 41 -5.78 -23.70 2.81
N ARG A 42 -6.18 -22.43 2.83
CA ARG A 42 -7.29 -21.92 3.62
C ARG A 42 -8.16 -20.96 2.80
N VAL A 43 -9.37 -20.73 3.26
CA VAL A 43 -10.26 -19.72 2.67
C VAL A 43 -10.00 -18.41 3.40
N PHE A 44 -9.78 -17.35 2.62
CA PHE A 44 -9.72 -15.96 3.07
C PHE A 44 -10.89 -15.17 2.46
N THR A 45 -11.54 -14.33 3.26
CA THR A 45 -12.58 -13.42 2.76
C THR A 45 -11.99 -12.02 2.65
N ASP A 46 -11.95 -11.48 1.43
CA ASP A 46 -11.42 -10.14 1.17
C ASP A 46 -12.44 -9.01 1.44
N SER A 47 -12.04 -7.76 1.29
CA SER A 47 -12.90 -6.60 1.57
C SER A 47 -14.08 -6.46 0.61
N THR A 48 -14.06 -7.13 -0.54
CA THR A 48 -15.22 -7.20 -1.47
C THR A 48 -16.21 -8.30 -1.12
N GLY A 49 -15.87 -9.13 -0.12
CA GLY A 49 -16.66 -10.30 0.29
C GLY A 49 -16.38 -11.56 -0.53
N ARG A 50 -15.38 -11.55 -1.44
CA ARG A 50 -14.96 -12.74 -2.18
C ARG A 50 -14.29 -13.73 -1.22
N GLN A 51 -14.64 -15.02 -1.39
CA GLN A 51 -13.98 -16.12 -0.67
C GLN A 51 -12.91 -16.74 -1.56
N ILE A 52 -11.67 -16.53 -1.22
CA ILE A 52 -10.50 -16.88 -2.03
C ILE A 52 -9.73 -17.99 -1.34
N THR A 53 -9.42 -19.07 -2.07
CA THR A 53 -8.51 -20.11 -1.56
C THR A 53 -7.08 -19.61 -1.70
N VAL A 54 -6.40 -19.47 -0.57
CA VAL A 54 -4.99 -19.03 -0.50
C VAL A 54 -4.14 -20.11 0.16
N PRO A 55 -2.83 -20.18 -0.09
CA PRO A 55 -1.93 -21.04 0.67
C PRO A 55 -2.02 -20.74 2.17
N ALA A 56 -1.98 -21.75 3.02
CA ALA A 56 -1.97 -21.58 4.48
C ALA A 56 -0.73 -20.80 4.95
N ARG A 57 0.40 -20.94 4.22
CA ARG A 57 1.62 -20.18 4.41
C ARG A 57 1.97 -19.42 3.14
N ILE A 58 2.14 -18.10 3.26
CA ILE A 58 2.49 -17.21 2.17
C ILE A 58 3.87 -16.59 2.45
N ASP A 59 4.84 -16.90 1.58
CA ASP A 59 6.21 -16.38 1.67
C ASP A 59 6.60 -15.52 0.46
N LYS A 60 5.80 -15.52 -0.64
CA LYS A 60 6.03 -14.76 -1.86
C LYS A 60 4.78 -13.96 -2.22
N VAL A 61 4.88 -12.65 -2.10
CA VAL A 61 3.78 -11.70 -2.27
C VAL A 61 4.06 -10.78 -3.45
N ALA A 62 3.15 -10.72 -4.40
CA ALA A 62 3.11 -9.68 -5.41
C ALA A 62 2.10 -8.60 -5.05
N VAL A 63 2.27 -7.41 -5.59
CA VAL A 63 1.38 -6.26 -5.40
C VAL A 63 0.77 -5.82 -6.71
N SER A 64 -0.50 -5.40 -6.68
CA SER A 64 -1.24 -4.99 -7.87
C SER A 64 -1.03 -3.53 -8.26
N GLY A 65 -0.46 -2.73 -7.38
CA GLY A 65 -0.32 -1.30 -7.58
C GLY A 65 0.50 -0.61 -6.49
N PRO A 66 0.80 0.69 -6.67
CA PRO A 66 1.69 1.42 -5.76
C PRO A 66 1.11 1.62 -4.36
N LEU A 67 -0.22 1.62 -4.16
CA LEU A 67 -0.81 1.67 -2.82
C LEU A 67 -0.49 0.39 -2.05
N ALA A 68 -0.71 -0.76 -2.68
CA ALA A 68 -0.38 -2.06 -2.13
C ALA A 68 1.12 -2.20 -1.85
N GLN A 69 1.97 -1.69 -2.75
CA GLN A 69 3.43 -1.69 -2.58
C GLN A 69 3.84 -1.04 -1.26
N ILE A 70 3.32 0.14 -0.93
CA ILE A 70 3.68 0.86 0.30
C ILE A 70 3.21 0.10 1.54
N VAL A 71 1.96 -0.36 1.54
CA VAL A 71 1.34 -1.02 2.70
C VAL A 71 1.97 -2.40 2.96
N VAL A 72 2.19 -3.20 1.92
CA VAL A 72 2.80 -4.53 2.04
C VAL A 72 4.29 -4.43 2.37
N PHE A 73 5.00 -3.44 1.79
CA PHE A 73 6.40 -3.19 2.14
C PHE A 73 6.57 -2.91 3.63
N ALA A 74 5.71 -2.10 4.22
CA ALA A 74 5.77 -1.80 5.64
C ALA A 74 5.60 -3.04 6.54
N LEU A 75 4.76 -4.00 6.14
CA LEU A 75 4.51 -5.20 6.94
C LEU A 75 5.54 -6.30 6.70
N CYS A 76 5.90 -6.55 5.44
CA CYS A 76 6.70 -7.73 5.08
C CYS A 76 7.58 -7.51 3.84
N PRO A 77 8.57 -6.59 3.90
CA PRO A 77 9.42 -6.27 2.75
C PRO A 77 10.14 -7.50 2.17
N ASP A 78 10.55 -8.45 3.03
CA ASP A 78 11.25 -9.67 2.62
C ASP A 78 10.35 -10.70 1.89
N LYS A 79 9.05 -10.54 1.93
CA LYS A 79 8.11 -11.40 1.18
C LYS A 79 7.77 -10.83 -0.20
N LEU A 80 8.10 -9.56 -0.50
CA LEU A 80 7.83 -8.96 -1.79
C LEU A 80 8.70 -9.59 -2.88
N VAL A 81 8.06 -10.05 -3.95
CA VAL A 81 8.75 -10.62 -5.13
C VAL A 81 8.96 -9.57 -6.24
N GLY A 82 8.41 -8.38 -6.08
CA GLY A 82 8.55 -7.27 -7.01
C GLY A 82 7.75 -6.06 -6.58
N VAL A 83 7.90 -4.97 -7.31
CA VAL A 83 7.26 -3.67 -7.08
C VAL A 83 6.30 -3.33 -8.21
N ALA A 84 5.26 -2.57 -7.90
CA ALA A 84 4.31 -2.10 -8.91
C ALA A 84 4.89 -0.96 -9.75
N ASN A 85 5.61 -0.06 -9.10
CA ASN A 85 6.35 1.03 -9.72
C ASN A 85 7.78 1.04 -9.17
N GLU A 86 8.72 1.45 -9.99
CA GLU A 86 10.07 1.74 -9.53
C GLU A 86 10.03 2.77 -8.40
N TRP A 87 10.93 2.63 -7.45
CA TRP A 87 11.12 3.62 -6.40
C TRP A 87 11.70 4.90 -7.00
N ASP A 88 11.31 6.04 -6.48
CA ASP A 88 11.97 7.30 -6.82
C ASP A 88 13.47 7.26 -6.44
N GLU A 89 14.31 7.96 -7.20
CA GLU A 89 15.75 8.01 -6.94
C GLU A 89 16.07 8.49 -5.51
N SER A 90 15.26 9.41 -4.99
CA SER A 90 15.39 9.91 -3.61
C SER A 90 15.19 8.82 -2.56
N ALA A 91 14.48 7.74 -2.87
CA ALA A 91 14.25 6.62 -1.97
C ALA A 91 15.52 5.78 -1.69
N GLN A 92 16.55 5.85 -2.54
CA GLN A 92 17.81 5.10 -2.36
C GLN A 92 18.47 5.36 -1.02
N GLN A 93 18.33 6.57 -0.47
CA GLN A 93 18.91 6.93 0.81
C GLN A 93 18.16 6.34 2.03
N PHE A 94 16.94 5.78 1.81
CA PHE A 94 16.06 5.29 2.86
C PHE A 94 15.81 3.78 2.77
N LEU A 95 16.04 3.17 1.60
CA LEU A 95 15.73 1.76 1.38
C LEU A 95 17.01 0.94 1.21
N ASP A 96 17.01 -0.26 1.78
CA ASP A 96 18.04 -1.25 1.49
C ASP A 96 18.07 -1.57 -0.01
N GLU A 97 19.27 -1.71 -0.58
CA GLU A 97 19.49 -1.98 -2.00
C GLU A 97 18.69 -3.19 -2.51
N LYS A 98 18.52 -4.21 -1.68
CA LYS A 98 17.76 -5.42 -2.02
C LYS A 98 16.28 -5.14 -2.31
N TYR A 99 15.69 -4.13 -1.65
CA TYR A 99 14.29 -3.74 -1.87
C TYR A 99 14.18 -2.70 -2.99
N TYR A 100 15.15 -1.81 -3.08
CA TYR A 100 15.20 -0.80 -4.12
C TYR A 100 15.28 -1.42 -5.53
N ASN A 101 15.99 -2.53 -5.68
CA ASN A 101 16.22 -3.22 -6.95
C ASN A 101 15.24 -4.39 -7.21
N LEU A 102 14.10 -4.47 -6.53
CA LEU A 102 13.11 -5.50 -6.80
C LEU A 102 12.57 -5.39 -8.24
N PRO A 103 12.21 -6.53 -8.88
CA PRO A 103 11.66 -6.53 -10.24
C PRO A 103 10.38 -5.69 -10.37
N LEU A 104 10.21 -5.02 -11.52
CA LEU A 104 8.99 -4.27 -11.83
C LEU A 104 7.89 -5.24 -12.31
N LEU A 105 6.80 -5.31 -11.56
CA LEU A 105 5.61 -6.11 -11.89
C LEU A 105 4.59 -5.33 -12.73
N GLY A 106 4.61 -3.98 -12.66
CA GLY A 106 3.56 -3.13 -13.21
C GLY A 106 2.34 -3.07 -12.30
N GLN A 107 1.24 -2.51 -12.80
CA GLN A 107 0.07 -2.22 -11.97
C GLN A 107 -1.25 -2.57 -12.65
N LEU A 108 -2.24 -3.00 -11.85
CA LEU A 108 -3.57 -3.36 -12.32
C LEU A 108 -4.42 -2.12 -12.64
N TYR A 109 -4.38 -1.12 -11.77
CA TYR A 109 -5.17 0.10 -11.91
C TYR A 109 -4.30 1.35 -11.88
N GLY A 110 -4.72 2.35 -12.64
CA GLY A 110 -4.09 3.67 -12.67
C GLY A 110 -2.77 3.71 -13.43
N GLY A 111 -2.17 4.91 -13.49
CA GLY A 111 -0.86 5.11 -14.09
C GLY A 111 -0.74 4.85 -15.58
N LYS A 112 0.49 4.60 -16.03
CA LYS A 112 0.84 4.37 -17.43
C LYS A 112 1.31 2.94 -17.71
N GLY A 113 1.33 2.08 -16.68
CA GLY A 113 1.82 0.71 -16.78
C GLY A 113 0.69 -0.31 -16.64
N GLU A 114 0.79 -1.41 -17.35
CA GLU A 114 -0.06 -2.58 -17.19
C GLU A 114 0.67 -3.61 -16.33
N LEU A 115 -0.10 -4.44 -15.60
CA LEU A 115 0.46 -5.57 -14.85
C LEU A 115 1.12 -6.56 -15.82
N ASN A 116 2.40 -6.80 -15.64
CA ASN A 116 3.18 -7.70 -16.48
C ASN A 116 2.97 -9.15 -16.01
N LEU A 117 2.05 -9.86 -16.67
CA LEU A 117 1.72 -11.23 -16.31
C LEU A 117 2.88 -12.21 -16.48
N GLU A 118 3.79 -11.98 -17.43
CA GLU A 118 4.97 -12.84 -17.64
C GLU A 118 5.93 -12.69 -16.44
N THR A 119 6.22 -11.47 -16.03
CA THR A 119 7.06 -11.19 -14.85
C THR A 119 6.37 -11.70 -13.58
N LEU A 120 5.06 -11.49 -13.44
CA LEU A 120 4.30 -11.99 -12.30
C LEU A 120 4.36 -13.51 -12.17
N LEU A 121 4.13 -14.25 -13.25
CA LEU A 121 4.20 -15.72 -13.26
C LEU A 121 5.62 -16.22 -12.97
N SER A 122 6.64 -15.53 -13.52
CA SER A 122 8.05 -15.87 -13.30
C SER A 122 8.53 -15.59 -11.88
N SER A 123 7.84 -14.71 -11.13
CA SER A 123 8.16 -14.37 -9.74
C SER A 123 7.78 -15.47 -8.75
N GLU A 124 6.97 -16.45 -9.18
CA GLU A 124 6.40 -17.51 -8.34
C GLU A 124 5.58 -16.94 -7.15
N ALA A 125 4.93 -15.81 -7.34
CA ALA A 125 4.06 -15.22 -6.33
C ALA A 125 2.95 -16.21 -5.91
N GLN A 126 2.70 -16.28 -4.62
CA GLN A 126 1.68 -17.15 -4.03
C GLN A 126 0.34 -16.42 -3.85
N VAL A 127 0.37 -15.11 -3.85
CA VAL A 127 -0.79 -14.22 -3.79
C VAL A 127 -0.44 -12.88 -4.42
N VAL A 128 -1.42 -12.25 -5.06
CA VAL A 128 -1.36 -10.83 -5.46
C VAL A 128 -2.27 -10.05 -4.54
N ILE A 129 -1.73 -9.04 -3.88
CA ILE A 129 -2.46 -8.17 -2.95
C ILE A 129 -2.73 -6.83 -3.62
N ASP A 130 -3.99 -6.45 -3.68
CA ASP A 130 -4.47 -5.13 -4.04
C ASP A 130 -4.93 -4.39 -2.80
N VAL A 131 -4.58 -3.11 -2.70
CA VAL A 131 -4.93 -2.27 -1.55
C VAL A 131 -5.43 -0.92 -2.03
N GLY A 132 -6.52 -0.45 -1.46
CA GLY A 132 -7.05 0.89 -1.74
C GLY A 132 -8.55 0.96 -1.78
N GLU A 133 -9.09 1.85 -2.62
CA GLU A 133 -10.52 1.98 -2.86
C GLU A 133 -10.96 0.95 -3.91
N ALA A 134 -11.97 0.15 -3.58
CA ALA A 134 -12.53 -0.81 -4.52
C ALA A 134 -13.09 -0.12 -5.77
N LYS A 135 -12.55 -0.46 -6.95
CA LYS A 135 -13.09 0.01 -8.23
C LYS A 135 -14.37 -0.76 -8.57
N GLY A 136 -15.26 -0.16 -9.36
CA GLY A 136 -16.55 -0.78 -9.72
C GLY A 136 -16.42 -2.12 -10.43
N THR A 137 -15.29 -2.41 -11.07
CA THR A 137 -15.00 -3.67 -11.79
C THR A 137 -14.05 -4.59 -11.05
N ILE A 138 -13.69 -4.28 -9.78
CA ILE A 138 -12.62 -4.96 -9.03
C ILE A 138 -12.82 -6.48 -8.93
N VAL A 139 -14.05 -6.92 -8.71
CA VAL A 139 -14.39 -8.35 -8.55
C VAL A 139 -14.14 -9.09 -9.86
N GLU A 140 -14.71 -8.57 -10.95
CA GLU A 140 -14.59 -9.17 -12.29
C GLU A 140 -13.14 -9.18 -12.77
N ASP A 141 -12.41 -8.09 -12.56
CA ASP A 141 -11.01 -7.97 -12.98
C ASP A 141 -10.12 -8.97 -12.24
N MET A 142 -10.29 -9.10 -10.91
CA MET A 142 -9.52 -10.02 -10.10
C MET A 142 -9.85 -11.49 -10.37
N ASP A 143 -11.13 -11.82 -10.58
CA ASP A 143 -11.55 -13.16 -10.92
C ASP A 143 -10.97 -13.59 -12.28
N ALA A 144 -10.98 -12.69 -13.27
CA ALA A 144 -10.39 -12.95 -14.60
C ALA A 144 -8.86 -13.16 -14.52
N LEU A 145 -8.15 -12.33 -13.74
CA LEU A 145 -6.71 -12.47 -13.55
C LEU A 145 -6.35 -13.74 -12.77
N GLN A 146 -7.13 -14.08 -11.75
CA GLN A 146 -6.94 -15.33 -11.01
C GLN A 146 -7.18 -16.56 -11.92
N GLU A 147 -8.19 -16.55 -12.78
CA GLU A 147 -8.43 -17.62 -13.75
C GLU A 147 -7.27 -17.72 -14.77
N GLN A 148 -6.75 -16.57 -15.24
CA GLN A 148 -5.66 -16.53 -16.23
C GLN A 148 -4.31 -16.96 -15.66
N THR A 149 -4.01 -16.62 -14.41
CA THR A 149 -2.68 -16.82 -13.82
C THR A 149 -2.60 -18.04 -12.91
N GLY A 150 -3.73 -18.48 -12.37
CA GLY A 150 -3.78 -19.48 -11.28
C GLY A 150 -3.30 -18.95 -9.93
N ILE A 151 -2.97 -17.66 -9.81
CA ILE A 151 -2.54 -17.02 -8.56
C ILE A 151 -3.76 -16.38 -7.89
N PRO A 152 -3.99 -16.57 -6.56
CA PRO A 152 -5.05 -15.86 -5.85
C PRO A 152 -4.83 -14.33 -5.86
N PHE A 153 -5.88 -13.58 -6.18
CA PHE A 153 -5.92 -12.12 -6.09
C PHE A 153 -6.83 -11.71 -4.94
N VAL A 154 -6.34 -10.88 -4.03
CA VAL A 154 -7.02 -10.42 -2.82
C VAL A 154 -7.10 -8.90 -2.81
N HIS A 155 -8.30 -8.34 -2.60
CA HIS A 155 -8.49 -6.90 -2.38
C HIS A 155 -8.68 -6.57 -0.90
N ILE A 156 -7.98 -5.55 -0.44
CA ILE A 156 -8.12 -5.03 0.94
C ILE A 156 -8.40 -3.52 0.87
N ASP A 157 -9.56 -3.11 1.35
CA ASP A 157 -9.92 -1.69 1.48
C ASP A 157 -8.90 -0.96 2.35
N ALA A 158 -8.53 0.25 1.94
CA ALA A 158 -7.61 1.10 2.67
C ALA A 158 -8.02 2.57 2.58
N LYS A 159 -8.69 3.03 3.63
CA LYS A 159 -9.02 4.45 3.84
C LYS A 159 -8.16 4.99 4.97
N LEU A 160 -7.94 6.30 4.97
CA LEU A 160 -7.16 6.95 6.03
C LEU A 160 -7.71 6.59 7.44
N ALA A 161 -9.02 6.62 7.61
CA ALA A 161 -9.70 6.40 8.90
C ALA A 161 -9.75 4.93 9.36
N SER A 162 -9.48 3.97 8.46
CA SER A 162 -9.53 2.52 8.73
C SER A 162 -8.26 1.78 8.34
N MET A 163 -7.12 2.47 8.28
CA MET A 163 -5.84 1.86 7.91
C MET A 163 -5.39 0.77 8.91
N ASP A 164 -5.83 0.84 10.15
CA ASP A 164 -5.64 -0.19 11.17
C ASP A 164 -6.37 -1.49 10.82
N GLU A 165 -7.58 -1.42 10.25
CA GLU A 165 -8.33 -2.59 9.77
C GLU A 165 -7.61 -3.21 8.57
N THR A 166 -7.03 -2.39 7.68
CA THR A 166 -6.21 -2.84 6.55
C THR A 166 -5.04 -3.71 7.03
N TYR A 167 -4.26 -3.24 8.02
CA TYR A 167 -3.16 -4.03 8.58
C TYR A 167 -3.64 -5.26 9.32
N THR A 168 -4.76 -5.18 10.03
CA THR A 168 -5.35 -6.34 10.70
C THR A 168 -5.70 -7.46 9.70
N MET A 169 -6.32 -7.11 8.57
CA MET A 169 -6.65 -8.06 7.51
C MET A 169 -5.38 -8.64 6.84
N LEU A 170 -4.37 -7.79 6.58
CA LEU A 170 -3.08 -8.25 6.05
C LEU A 170 -2.37 -9.20 7.01
N GLY A 171 -2.40 -8.92 8.31
CA GLY A 171 -1.85 -9.78 9.33
C GLY A 171 -2.50 -11.17 9.35
N ASP A 172 -3.84 -11.22 9.21
CA ASP A 172 -4.54 -12.49 9.07
C ASP A 172 -4.16 -13.21 7.78
N LEU A 173 -4.17 -12.49 6.63
CA LEU A 173 -3.83 -13.08 5.33
C LEU A 173 -2.41 -13.69 5.31
N LEU A 174 -1.45 -13.01 5.91
CA LEU A 174 -0.02 -13.36 5.82
C LEU A 174 0.49 -14.18 7.03
N GLY A 175 -0.37 -14.42 8.03
CA GLY A 175 0.02 -15.09 9.28
C GLY A 175 1.01 -14.27 10.11
N MET A 176 0.89 -12.92 10.08
CA MET A 176 1.78 -11.94 10.70
C MET A 176 1.00 -11.01 11.65
N ALA A 177 0.17 -11.61 12.52
CA ALA A 177 -0.77 -10.85 13.35
C ALA A 177 -0.09 -9.90 14.34
N ASP A 178 1.06 -10.28 14.92
CA ASP A 178 1.77 -9.47 15.91
C ASP A 178 2.45 -8.24 15.24
N GLU A 179 3.12 -8.44 14.11
CA GLU A 179 3.75 -7.36 13.33
C GLU A 179 2.70 -6.39 12.77
N ALA A 180 1.63 -6.94 12.21
CA ALA A 180 0.51 -6.16 11.68
C ALA A 180 -0.19 -5.35 12.77
N LYS A 181 -0.32 -5.90 13.98
CA LYS A 181 -0.90 -5.19 15.12
C LYS A 181 -0.11 -3.94 15.49
N ALA A 182 1.22 -3.99 15.46
CA ALA A 182 2.03 -2.82 15.76
C ALA A 182 1.77 -1.67 14.77
N LEU A 183 1.66 -1.99 13.48
CA LEU A 183 1.32 -1.01 12.43
C LEU A 183 -0.13 -0.53 12.55
N ALA A 184 -1.07 -1.42 12.85
CA ALA A 184 -2.47 -1.08 13.08
C ALA A 184 -2.64 -0.11 14.28
N ASP A 185 -2.00 -0.43 15.40
CA ASP A 185 -2.03 0.42 16.61
C ASP A 185 -1.44 1.81 16.32
N TYR A 186 -0.34 1.90 15.58
CA TYR A 186 0.22 3.18 15.13
C TYR A 186 -0.78 3.95 14.28
N CYS A 187 -1.38 3.32 13.27
CA CYS A 187 -2.34 3.96 12.38
C CYS A 187 -3.53 4.53 13.16
N ARG A 188 -4.15 3.73 14.03
CA ARG A 188 -5.29 4.15 14.85
C ARG A 188 -4.91 5.28 15.80
N THR A 189 -3.82 5.11 16.56
CA THR A 189 -3.37 6.10 17.54
C THR A 189 -3.04 7.45 16.89
N THR A 190 -2.33 7.43 15.75
CA THR A 190 -1.97 8.64 15.03
C THR A 190 -3.21 9.35 14.48
N TYR A 191 -4.11 8.62 13.84
CA TYR A 191 -5.35 9.18 13.31
C TYR A 191 -6.20 9.82 14.41
N ASP A 192 -6.48 9.08 15.49
CA ASP A 192 -7.34 9.55 16.59
C ASP A 192 -6.70 10.72 17.35
N SER A 193 -5.39 10.69 17.57
CA SER A 193 -4.65 11.73 18.26
C SER A 193 -4.70 13.06 17.51
N VAL A 194 -4.35 13.04 16.20
CA VAL A 194 -4.36 14.28 15.40
C VAL A 194 -5.79 14.80 15.23
N LYS A 195 -6.75 13.93 14.92
CA LYS A 195 -8.16 14.31 14.81
C LYS A 195 -8.68 14.96 16.07
N SER A 196 -8.35 14.40 17.25
CA SER A 196 -8.77 14.96 18.55
C SER A 196 -8.09 16.28 18.86
N ALA A 197 -6.82 16.43 18.49
CA ALA A 197 -6.07 17.67 18.74
C ALA A 197 -6.62 18.86 17.96
N VAL A 198 -7.18 18.64 16.77
CA VAL A 198 -7.78 19.69 15.93
C VAL A 198 -9.30 19.77 16.06
N ASP A 199 -9.91 19.00 16.97
CA ASP A 199 -11.35 19.06 17.21
C ASP A 199 -11.73 20.42 17.83
N GLY A 200 -12.67 21.12 17.18
CA GLY A 200 -13.08 22.48 17.59
C GLY A 200 -12.12 23.61 17.20
N VAL A 201 -11.01 23.33 16.52
CA VAL A 201 -10.16 24.36 15.92
C VAL A 201 -10.85 24.91 14.65
N GLU A 202 -10.81 26.24 14.47
CA GLU A 202 -11.27 26.88 13.24
C GLU A 202 -10.40 26.43 12.06
N LYS A 203 -11.04 25.82 11.04
CA LYS A 203 -10.33 25.25 9.90
C LYS A 203 -9.86 26.33 8.95
N ALA A 204 -8.59 26.28 8.55
CA ALA A 204 -8.03 27.14 7.52
C ALA A 204 -8.63 26.85 6.15
N ASP A 205 -8.93 27.86 5.37
CA ASP A 205 -9.33 27.76 3.97
C ASP A 205 -8.12 27.41 3.11
N LEU A 206 -8.15 26.25 2.46
CA LEU A 206 -6.98 25.64 1.85
C LEU A 206 -7.25 25.14 0.43
N LEU A 207 -6.22 25.26 -0.42
CA LEU A 207 -6.10 24.52 -1.67
C LEU A 207 -4.86 23.62 -1.66
N TYR A 208 -4.99 22.40 -2.18
CA TYR A 208 -3.86 21.56 -2.52
C TYR A 208 -3.68 21.54 -4.04
N ILE A 209 -2.62 22.20 -4.48
CA ILE A 209 -2.28 22.45 -5.89
C ILE A 209 -1.33 21.36 -6.39
N THR A 210 -1.62 20.85 -7.58
CA THR A 210 -0.82 19.83 -8.26
C THR A 210 -0.47 20.24 -9.69
N GLY A 211 0.35 19.44 -10.36
CA GLY A 211 0.75 19.67 -11.75
C GLY A 211 1.81 20.75 -11.91
N ASP A 212 2.50 20.72 -13.03
CA ASP A 212 3.62 21.59 -13.37
C ASP A 212 3.20 23.03 -13.72
N THR A 213 1.92 23.23 -14.03
CA THR A 213 1.34 24.57 -14.29
C THR A 213 0.71 25.21 -13.05
N GLY A 214 0.52 24.44 -11.95
CA GLY A 214 -0.21 24.89 -10.77
C GLY A 214 -1.72 25.06 -10.99
N LEU A 215 -2.27 24.56 -12.07
CA LEU A 215 -3.69 24.69 -12.44
C LEU A 215 -4.46 23.38 -12.26
N ASN A 216 -4.02 22.53 -11.33
CA ASN A 216 -4.73 21.34 -10.91
C ASN A 216 -4.92 21.35 -9.39
N VAL A 217 -6.07 20.91 -8.92
CA VAL A 217 -6.42 20.88 -7.49
C VAL A 217 -6.92 19.51 -7.06
N ILE A 218 -6.63 19.13 -5.83
CA ILE A 218 -7.24 17.95 -5.20
C ILE A 218 -8.60 18.36 -4.63
N ALA A 219 -9.65 17.94 -5.32
CA ALA A 219 -11.02 18.36 -5.01
C ALA A 219 -11.57 17.68 -3.75
N GLN A 220 -12.41 18.42 -3.03
CA GLN A 220 -13.15 17.95 -1.86
C GLN A 220 -13.92 16.66 -2.19
N GLY A 221 -13.91 15.70 -1.26
CA GLY A 221 -14.60 14.42 -1.39
C GLY A 221 -13.88 13.39 -2.25
N SER A 222 -12.74 13.71 -2.89
CA SER A 222 -11.94 12.70 -3.59
C SER A 222 -11.15 11.83 -2.61
N PHE A 223 -10.80 10.61 -3.03
CA PHE A 223 -9.97 9.70 -2.23
C PHE A 223 -8.58 10.31 -1.89
N HIS A 224 -8.09 11.21 -2.73
CA HIS A 224 -6.84 11.94 -2.48
C HIS A 224 -6.98 13.06 -1.45
N ALA A 225 -8.22 13.54 -1.17
CA ALA A 225 -8.47 14.66 -0.29
C ALA A 225 -8.68 14.29 1.19
N GLU A 226 -8.69 13.01 1.56
CA GLU A 226 -9.09 12.56 2.91
C GLU A 226 -8.38 13.32 4.06
N VAL A 227 -7.07 13.60 3.95
CA VAL A 227 -6.33 14.38 4.95
C VAL A 227 -6.73 15.85 4.92
N ILE A 228 -6.86 16.40 3.72
CA ILE A 228 -7.19 17.82 3.49
C ILE A 228 -8.58 18.12 4.03
N ASP A 229 -9.56 17.30 3.66
CA ASP A 229 -10.97 17.46 4.07
C ASP A 229 -11.15 17.26 5.59
N LEU A 230 -10.30 16.40 6.20
CA LEU A 230 -10.30 16.20 7.64
C LEU A 230 -9.76 17.42 8.39
N LEU A 231 -8.64 17.99 7.94
CA LEU A 231 -7.88 19.00 8.68
C LEU A 231 -8.16 20.44 8.26
N SER A 232 -8.73 20.69 7.09
CA SER A 232 -8.96 22.05 6.58
C SER A 232 -10.35 22.23 5.97
N SER A 233 -10.68 23.45 5.62
CA SER A 233 -11.77 23.80 4.71
C SER A 233 -11.21 23.71 3.29
N ASN A 234 -11.38 22.57 2.63
CA ASN A 234 -10.94 22.38 1.26
C ASN A 234 -11.81 23.18 0.30
N LEU A 235 -11.28 24.25 -0.28
CA LEU A 235 -12.01 25.15 -1.15
C LEU A 235 -12.25 24.59 -2.56
N ALA A 236 -11.55 23.53 -2.95
CA ALA A 236 -11.67 22.91 -4.27
C ALA A 236 -12.98 22.12 -4.41
N VAL A 237 -14.09 22.81 -4.42
CA VAL A 237 -15.43 22.23 -4.66
C VAL A 237 -15.70 22.24 -6.15
N VAL A 238 -15.87 21.05 -6.72
CA VAL A 238 -16.17 20.79 -8.14
C VAL A 238 -17.32 19.82 -8.29
N ASP A 239 -17.99 19.82 -9.44
CA ASP A 239 -19.15 18.94 -9.67
C ASP A 239 -18.76 17.45 -9.67
N GLU A 240 -17.61 17.11 -10.26
CA GLU A 240 -17.10 15.74 -10.38
C GLU A 240 -15.65 15.66 -9.87
N PRO A 241 -15.43 15.30 -8.59
CA PRO A 241 -14.08 15.11 -8.05
C PRO A 241 -13.32 14.02 -8.78
N SER A 242 -12.12 14.33 -9.26
CA SER A 242 -11.27 13.39 -9.97
C SER A 242 -10.75 12.30 -9.03
N SER A 243 -10.82 11.04 -9.49
CA SER A 243 -10.16 9.92 -8.82
C SER A 243 -8.67 9.77 -9.18
N LYS A 244 -8.13 10.67 -10.01
CA LYS A 244 -6.72 10.66 -10.43
C LYS A 244 -5.89 11.51 -9.47
N GLY A 245 -4.64 11.10 -9.25
CA GLY A 245 -3.69 11.86 -8.45
C GLY A 245 -3.36 13.26 -8.99
N SER A 246 -3.52 13.49 -10.30
CA SER A 246 -3.39 14.83 -10.87
C SER A 246 -4.49 15.80 -10.44
N GLY A 247 -5.59 15.31 -9.87
CA GLY A 247 -6.72 16.13 -9.45
C GLY A 247 -7.58 16.64 -10.61
N ASN A 248 -8.28 17.73 -10.35
CA ASN A 248 -9.14 18.42 -11.31
C ASN A 248 -8.41 19.63 -11.90
N GLU A 249 -8.50 19.81 -13.23
CA GLU A 249 -7.99 21.01 -13.90
C GLU A 249 -8.92 22.19 -13.61
N VAL A 250 -8.32 23.34 -13.29
CA VAL A 250 -9.02 24.58 -12.98
C VAL A 250 -8.31 25.75 -13.68
N ASP A 251 -8.93 26.91 -13.72
CA ASP A 251 -8.30 28.11 -14.22
C ASP A 251 -7.89 29.08 -13.09
N MET A 252 -7.10 30.08 -13.43
CA MET A 252 -6.62 31.07 -12.47
C MET A 252 -7.75 31.92 -11.89
N GLU A 253 -8.82 32.18 -12.66
CA GLU A 253 -9.99 32.94 -12.18
C GLU A 253 -10.68 32.17 -11.05
N GLN A 254 -10.79 30.84 -11.17
CA GLN A 254 -11.37 29.98 -10.14
C GLN A 254 -10.52 29.96 -8.86
N ILE A 255 -9.18 29.89 -8.99
CA ILE A 255 -8.25 29.97 -7.85
C ILE A 255 -8.37 31.33 -7.14
N LEU A 256 -8.43 32.44 -7.91
CA LEU A 256 -8.61 33.77 -7.37
C LEU A 256 -9.97 33.95 -6.68
N ASN A 257 -11.04 33.31 -7.19
CA ASN A 257 -12.35 33.35 -6.57
C ASN A 257 -12.40 32.55 -5.26
N TRP A 258 -11.72 31.40 -5.19
CA TRP A 258 -11.57 30.64 -3.94
C TRP A 258 -10.71 31.38 -2.90
N ASN A 259 -9.65 32.03 -3.35
CA ASN A 259 -8.75 32.86 -2.56
C ASN A 259 -8.34 32.25 -1.21
N PRO A 260 -7.63 31.11 -1.19
CA PRO A 260 -7.28 30.39 0.02
C PRO A 260 -6.37 31.18 0.98
N ASP A 261 -6.46 30.88 2.27
CA ASP A 261 -5.54 31.37 3.31
C ASP A 261 -4.21 30.61 3.28
N VAL A 262 -4.25 29.34 2.88
CA VAL A 262 -3.09 28.45 2.80
C VAL A 262 -3.11 27.66 1.50
N ILE A 263 -1.93 27.48 0.89
CA ILE A 263 -1.76 26.59 -0.25
C ILE A 263 -0.70 25.54 0.07
N LEU A 264 -1.04 24.28 -0.20
CA LEU A 264 -0.07 23.20 -0.30
C LEU A 264 0.23 22.93 -1.77
N PHE A 265 1.51 22.78 -2.11
CA PHE A 265 1.97 22.39 -3.44
C PHE A 265 2.55 20.99 -3.42
N THR A 266 2.21 20.17 -4.40
CA THR A 266 2.94 18.91 -4.61
C THR A 266 4.36 19.19 -5.11
N PRO A 267 5.37 18.40 -4.72
CA PRO A 267 6.71 18.50 -5.30
C PRO A 267 6.69 18.43 -6.83
N GLY A 268 7.51 19.27 -7.44
CA GLY A 268 7.53 19.40 -8.90
C GLY A 268 6.43 20.27 -9.51
N SER A 269 5.58 20.91 -8.67
CA SER A 269 4.65 21.95 -9.09
C SER A 269 5.36 23.32 -9.16
N ILE A 270 4.59 24.41 -9.13
CA ILE A 270 5.10 25.79 -9.28
C ILE A 270 5.62 26.42 -7.98
N TYR A 271 5.74 25.64 -6.88
CA TYR A 271 6.14 26.16 -5.57
C TYR A 271 7.34 27.11 -5.62
N ALA A 272 8.39 26.73 -6.35
CA ALA A 272 9.64 27.50 -6.41
C ALA A 272 9.50 28.87 -7.09
N THR A 273 8.49 29.08 -7.92
CA THR A 273 8.31 30.28 -8.74
C THR A 273 7.04 31.06 -8.42
N VAL A 274 6.07 30.46 -7.73
CA VAL A 274 4.74 31.06 -7.50
C VAL A 274 4.78 32.38 -6.77
N GLY A 275 5.73 32.58 -5.87
CA GLY A 275 5.89 33.84 -5.11
C GLY A 275 6.28 35.06 -5.98
N GLU A 276 6.84 34.81 -7.14
CA GLU A 276 7.23 35.86 -8.10
C GLU A 276 6.28 35.93 -9.33
N ASP A 277 5.37 34.99 -9.48
CA ASP A 277 4.45 34.93 -10.62
C ASP A 277 3.32 35.97 -10.45
N ALA A 278 3.23 36.89 -11.39
CA ALA A 278 2.26 37.98 -11.39
C ALA A 278 0.80 37.51 -11.38
N ALA A 279 0.51 36.35 -11.96
CA ALA A 279 -0.84 35.78 -11.98
C ALA A 279 -1.33 35.36 -10.58
N TRP A 280 -0.40 35.01 -9.70
CA TRP A 280 -0.68 34.51 -8.33
C TRP A 280 -0.68 35.60 -7.26
N GLN A 281 -0.22 36.84 -7.59
CA GLN A 281 -0.10 37.94 -6.61
C GLN A 281 -1.46 38.43 -6.06
N GLY A 282 -2.58 38.02 -6.70
CA GLY A 282 -3.92 38.27 -6.18
C GLY A 282 -4.40 37.31 -5.10
N VAL A 283 -3.68 36.22 -4.86
CA VAL A 283 -4.08 35.16 -3.91
C VAL A 283 -3.56 35.46 -2.50
N THR A 284 -4.44 35.45 -1.51
CA THR A 284 -4.12 35.78 -0.09
C THR A 284 -2.98 34.93 0.46
N ALA A 285 -2.99 33.62 0.22
CA ALA A 285 -1.92 32.72 0.67
C ALA A 285 -0.54 33.15 0.14
N ILE A 286 -0.46 33.57 -1.13
CA ILE A 286 0.82 34.00 -1.74
C ILE A 286 1.27 35.32 -1.15
N GLN A 287 0.36 36.30 -0.99
CA GLN A 287 0.69 37.61 -0.40
C GLN A 287 1.22 37.48 1.04
N ASN A 288 0.68 36.54 1.80
CA ASN A 288 1.05 36.30 3.19
C ASN A 288 2.23 35.34 3.36
N GLY A 289 2.74 34.71 2.27
CA GLY A 289 3.76 33.68 2.33
C GLY A 289 3.28 32.39 2.97
N ALA A 290 1.96 32.16 3.05
CA ALA A 290 1.34 30.98 3.66
C ALA A 290 1.16 29.85 2.60
N TYR A 291 2.25 29.47 1.95
CA TYR A 291 2.27 28.39 0.99
C TYR A 291 3.48 27.48 1.24
N TYR A 292 3.28 26.18 1.08
CA TYR A 292 4.22 25.16 1.50
C TYR A 292 4.31 24.05 0.46
N GLU A 293 5.50 23.49 0.27
CA GLU A 293 5.66 22.29 -0.53
C GLU A 293 5.55 21.06 0.38
N VAL A 294 4.76 20.06 -0.05
CA VAL A 294 4.59 18.80 0.67
C VAL A 294 5.91 18.05 0.69
N PRO A 295 6.37 17.52 1.84
CA PRO A 295 7.59 16.71 1.89
C PRO A 295 7.51 15.47 0.99
N MET A 296 8.64 15.14 0.34
CA MET A 296 8.79 14.01 -0.58
C MET A 296 9.97 13.13 -0.18
N GLY A 297 9.68 11.89 0.15
CA GLY A 297 10.72 10.87 0.46
C GLY A 297 10.25 9.85 1.48
N PRO A 298 10.34 8.54 1.16
CA PRO A 298 10.36 7.87 -0.16
C PRO A 298 9.18 8.15 -1.06
N TYR A 299 8.06 8.62 -0.50
CA TYR A 299 6.85 9.04 -1.21
C TYR A 299 6.39 10.41 -0.74
N ASN A 300 5.54 11.05 -1.53
CA ASN A 300 4.84 12.26 -1.12
C ASN A 300 3.98 11.98 0.13
N TRP A 301 4.15 12.77 1.19
CA TRP A 301 3.50 12.51 2.47
C TRP A 301 1.99 12.69 2.46
N MET A 302 1.45 13.48 1.53
CA MET A 302 0.00 13.75 1.44
C MET A 302 -0.74 12.83 0.45
N GLY A 303 0.00 11.99 -0.30
CA GLY A 303 -0.60 11.13 -1.33
C GLY A 303 0.35 10.96 -2.50
N PHE A 304 -0.10 10.44 -3.62
CA PHE A 304 0.72 10.17 -4.80
C PHE A 304 1.77 9.05 -4.62
N PRO A 305 1.27 7.83 -4.38
CA PRO A 305 -0.14 7.39 -4.27
C PRO A 305 -0.73 7.65 -2.87
N PRO A 306 -2.07 7.72 -2.71
CA PRO A 306 -2.72 7.98 -1.42
C PRO A 306 -2.78 6.70 -0.56
N SER A 307 -1.71 6.38 0.13
CA SER A 307 -1.56 5.18 0.97
C SER A 307 -1.27 5.55 2.44
N VAL A 308 -0.68 4.64 3.21
CA VAL A 308 -0.46 4.78 4.66
C VAL A 308 0.42 5.97 5.05
N GLN A 309 1.34 6.44 4.17
CA GLN A 309 2.17 7.62 4.45
C GLN A 309 1.35 8.91 4.66
N ARG A 310 0.07 8.90 4.29
CA ARG A 310 -0.85 10.01 4.62
C ARG A 310 -1.04 10.23 6.12
N LEU A 311 -0.76 9.23 6.96
CA LEU A 311 -0.75 9.42 8.42
C LEU A 311 0.42 10.31 8.86
N LEU A 312 1.61 10.14 8.27
CA LEU A 312 2.72 11.07 8.46
C LEU A 312 2.39 12.46 7.89
N GLY A 313 1.79 12.50 6.70
CA GLY A 313 1.29 13.74 6.10
C GLY A 313 0.24 14.44 6.94
N MET A 314 -0.64 13.69 7.60
CA MET A 314 -1.65 14.21 8.53
C MET A 314 -1.00 14.89 9.75
N GLN A 315 0.03 14.28 10.34
CA GLN A 315 0.80 14.88 11.42
C GLN A 315 1.52 16.15 10.95
N TRP A 316 2.18 16.08 9.80
CA TRP A 316 2.87 17.22 9.21
C TRP A 316 1.90 18.39 8.90
N MET A 317 0.78 18.13 8.25
CA MET A 317 -0.20 19.15 7.90
C MET A 317 -0.82 19.80 9.13
N ALA A 318 -1.15 19.01 10.17
CA ALA A 318 -1.63 19.54 11.45
C ALA A 318 -0.59 20.45 12.13
N LYS A 319 0.70 20.08 12.04
CA LYS A 319 1.79 20.92 12.59
C LYS A 319 1.99 22.20 11.80
N VAL A 320 1.79 22.19 10.48
CA VAL A 320 1.84 23.39 9.62
C VAL A 320 0.66 24.33 9.91
N LEU A 321 -0.56 23.80 9.96
CA LEU A 321 -1.78 24.59 10.08
C LEU A 321 -2.08 25.03 11.53
N TYR A 322 -1.81 24.18 12.49
CA TYR A 322 -2.26 24.32 13.88
C TYR A 322 -1.14 24.01 14.88
N PRO A 323 0.01 24.70 14.81
CA PRO A 323 1.19 24.38 15.62
C PRO A 323 0.92 24.42 17.13
N ASP A 324 -0.04 25.25 17.58
CA ASP A 324 -0.42 25.39 18.99
C ASP A 324 -1.42 24.30 19.44
N ALA A 325 -2.07 23.60 18.53
CA ALA A 325 -3.02 22.53 18.85
C ALA A 325 -2.34 21.15 19.01
N VAL A 326 -1.12 21.00 18.47
CA VAL A 326 -0.36 19.75 18.50
C VAL A 326 0.99 19.95 19.17
N ASP A 327 1.33 19.09 20.14
CA ASP A 327 2.52 19.22 21.01
C ASP A 327 3.63 18.19 20.69
N TYR A 328 3.46 17.35 19.66
CA TYR A 328 4.51 16.39 19.25
C TYR A 328 5.65 17.08 18.50
N ASP A 329 6.84 16.51 18.64
CA ASP A 329 8.00 16.83 17.81
C ASP A 329 7.85 16.15 16.46
N MET A 330 7.97 16.92 15.36
CA MET A 330 7.75 16.38 14.02
C MET A 330 8.91 15.50 13.53
N TYR A 331 10.14 15.74 13.99
CA TYR A 331 11.27 14.87 13.70
C TYR A 331 11.10 13.50 14.39
N GLU A 332 10.69 13.48 15.65
CA GLU A 332 10.41 12.23 16.37
C GLU A 332 9.27 11.45 15.72
N ALA A 333 8.20 12.15 15.30
CA ALA A 333 7.07 11.54 14.59
C ALA A 333 7.50 10.93 13.24
N ALA A 334 8.28 11.68 12.45
CA ALA A 334 8.82 11.20 11.17
C ALA A 334 9.81 10.04 11.38
N SER A 335 10.71 10.12 12.36
CA SER A 335 11.65 9.04 12.67
C SER A 335 10.93 7.75 13.05
N THR A 336 9.89 7.84 13.88
CA THR A 336 9.06 6.68 14.24
C THR A 336 8.41 6.07 13.01
N TYR A 337 7.83 6.92 12.14
CA TYR A 337 7.23 6.44 10.90
C TYR A 337 8.26 5.75 10.00
N PHE A 338 9.44 6.34 9.81
CA PHE A 338 10.49 5.77 8.95
C PHE A 338 10.99 4.41 9.48
N GLN A 339 11.16 4.28 10.79
CA GLN A 339 11.52 2.99 11.40
C GLN A 339 10.45 1.93 11.19
N MET A 340 9.18 2.26 11.39
CA MET A 340 8.08 1.29 11.33
C MET A 340 7.69 0.93 9.90
N PHE A 341 7.70 1.89 8.96
CA PHE A 341 7.12 1.71 7.62
C PHE A 341 8.16 1.62 6.50
N TYR A 342 9.35 2.16 6.70
CA TYR A 342 10.46 2.07 5.73
C TYR A 342 11.64 1.26 6.24
N HIS A 343 11.59 0.78 7.49
CA HIS A 343 12.62 -0.05 8.13
C HIS A 343 14.01 0.60 8.14
N CYS A 344 14.06 1.92 8.27
CA CYS A 344 15.31 2.69 8.29
C CYS A 344 15.30 3.76 9.37
N ASP A 345 16.48 4.17 9.78
CA ASP A 345 16.67 5.33 10.66
C ASP A 345 16.68 6.60 9.81
N LEU A 346 15.92 7.60 10.27
CA LEU A 346 15.89 8.94 9.67
C LEU A 346 16.86 9.85 10.45
N THR A 347 17.89 10.35 9.79
CA THR A 347 18.79 11.33 10.42
C THR A 347 18.16 12.73 10.46
N GLN A 348 18.62 13.58 11.38
CA GLN A 348 18.16 14.98 11.45
C GLN A 348 18.42 15.71 10.13
N GLU A 349 19.58 15.51 9.49
CA GLU A 349 19.94 16.13 8.22
C GLU A 349 18.97 15.72 7.09
N GLN A 350 18.62 14.44 7.02
CA GLN A 350 17.63 13.94 6.04
C GLN A 350 16.25 14.53 6.30
N TYR A 351 15.82 14.57 7.57
CA TYR A 351 14.55 15.19 7.94
C TYR A 351 14.51 16.68 7.59
N ASP A 352 15.55 17.44 7.95
CA ASP A 352 15.63 18.88 7.65
C ASP A 352 15.54 19.15 6.14
N ALA A 353 16.15 18.27 5.33
CA ALA A 353 16.06 18.34 3.87
C ALA A 353 14.63 18.06 3.37
N LEU A 354 13.92 17.06 3.96
CA LEU A 354 12.55 16.72 3.58
C LEU A 354 11.57 17.87 3.85
N VAL A 355 11.74 18.61 4.95
CA VAL A 355 10.79 19.66 5.38
C VAL A 355 11.25 21.09 5.08
N ALA A 356 12.36 21.28 4.37
CA ALA A 356 12.97 22.57 4.12
C ALA A 356 12.02 23.61 3.50
N ASN A 357 11.08 23.16 2.66
CA ASN A 357 10.10 24.02 1.97
C ASN A 357 8.75 24.14 2.73
N SER A 358 8.68 23.63 3.95
CA SER A 358 7.45 23.66 4.75
C SER A 358 7.67 24.11 6.19
N LEU A 359 8.38 23.34 7.02
CA LEU A 359 8.59 23.62 8.45
C LEU A 359 9.87 24.42 8.74
N GLY A 360 10.77 24.52 7.81
CA GLY A 360 12.05 25.24 7.93
C GLY A 360 12.00 26.73 7.58
N LYS A 361 10.82 27.34 7.41
CA LYS A 361 10.66 28.77 7.04
C LYS A 361 10.61 29.68 8.26
#